data_74bb46accf58d1465c3aa3e0f41c98c9
#
_entry.id   74bb46accf58d1465c3aa3e0f41c98c9
#
_cell.length_a   1.000
_cell.length_b   1.000
_cell.length_c   1.000
_cell.angle_alpha   90.00
_cell.angle_beta   90.00
_cell.angle_gamma   90.00
#
_symmetry.space_group_name_H-M   'P 1'
#
loop_
_entity.id
_entity.type
_entity.pdbx_description
1 polymer ?
#
loop_
_entity_poly.entity_id
_entity_poly.type
_entity_poly.pdbx_seq_one_letter_code
_entity_poly.pdbx_strand_id
1 'polypeptide(L)'
;MRWSPDARGRLERAAFELFAEQGYQATTVPQITARAGLTTRTFFRYFADKREVIFAGDEIPDLARAAIEGAPAGIDPLDIVVHGLRTVADDRFEGRHDEVGSVRRLVLSESSLRERDARKRADLTDAVREAFVNRGLDPSEAAVIAETTVMLFHLALDAWLTGPAERRMADVVDEQLGALRGVLDRRPAAS
;
A
#
# COMPACT_ATOMS: atom_id res chain seq x y z
N MET A 1 15.38 32.79 1.90
CA MET A 1 14.42 31.79 2.44
C MET A 1 15.03 30.42 2.21
N ARG A 2 15.54 29.78 3.27
CA ARG A 2 16.28 28.51 3.15
C ARG A 2 15.26 27.39 2.94
N TRP A 3 15.18 26.85 1.74
CA TRP A 3 14.37 25.68 1.42
C TRP A 3 14.92 24.50 2.22
N SER A 4 14.18 24.04 3.23
CA SER A 4 14.61 22.90 4.04
C SER A 4 14.31 21.62 3.24
N PRO A 5 15.34 20.87 2.81
CA PRO A 5 15.09 19.56 2.22
C PRO A 5 14.32 18.70 3.25
N ASP A 6 13.36 17.91 2.77
CA ASP A 6 12.57 16.97 3.58
C ASP A 6 11.48 17.60 4.50
N ALA A 7 10.77 18.63 4.03
CA ALA A 7 9.63 19.16 4.77
C ALA A 7 8.49 18.14 4.93
N ARG A 8 8.28 17.26 3.93
CA ARG A 8 7.30 16.17 3.97
C ARG A 8 7.65 15.17 5.08
N GLY A 9 8.86 14.61 5.08
CA GLY A 9 9.26 13.64 6.09
C GLY A 9 9.31 14.19 7.50
N ARG A 10 9.58 15.51 7.67
CA ARG A 10 9.46 16.17 8.99
C ARG A 10 8.02 16.21 9.48
N LEU A 11 7.05 16.46 8.61
CA LEU A 11 5.62 16.42 8.95
C LEU A 11 5.16 15.01 9.28
N GLU A 12 5.61 14.03 8.51
CA GLU A 12 5.31 12.61 8.76
C GLU A 12 5.83 12.17 10.13
N ARG A 13 7.12 12.37 10.41
CA ARG A 13 7.71 12.03 11.73
C ARG A 13 6.97 12.72 12.87
N ALA A 14 6.74 14.02 12.78
CA ALA A 14 6.02 14.77 13.81
C ALA A 14 4.60 14.26 14.05
N ALA A 15 3.92 13.85 12.99
CA ALA A 15 2.58 13.28 13.09
C ALA A 15 2.60 11.92 13.80
N PHE A 16 3.50 11.00 13.40
CA PHE A 16 3.60 9.69 14.02
C PHE A 16 4.04 9.76 15.49
N GLU A 17 4.96 10.66 15.85
CA GLU A 17 5.32 10.93 17.24
C GLU A 17 4.08 11.36 18.06
N LEU A 18 3.31 12.32 17.57
CA LEU A 18 2.11 12.81 18.24
C LEU A 18 0.99 11.74 18.29
N PHE A 19 0.83 10.92 17.24
CA PHE A 19 -0.12 9.81 17.27
C PHE A 19 0.24 8.78 18.35
N ALA A 20 1.54 8.53 18.56
CA ALA A 20 2.01 7.63 19.61
C ALA A 20 1.87 8.24 21.02
N GLU A 21 2.14 9.55 21.18
CA GLU A 21 2.10 10.25 22.47
C GLU A 21 0.68 10.46 23.01
N GLN A 22 -0.24 10.92 22.17
CA GLN A 22 -1.56 11.40 22.59
C GLN A 22 -2.74 10.79 21.80
N GLY A 23 -2.45 9.90 20.87
CA GLY A 23 -3.43 9.25 20.00
C GLY A 23 -3.82 10.08 18.78
N TYR A 24 -4.39 9.38 17.79
CA TYR A 24 -4.77 9.98 16.51
C TYR A 24 -5.84 11.06 16.67
N GLN A 25 -6.90 10.79 17.44
CA GLN A 25 -8.04 11.70 17.57
C GLN A 25 -7.64 13.05 18.19
N ALA A 26 -6.80 13.03 19.23
CA ALA A 26 -6.37 14.23 19.94
C ALA A 26 -5.33 15.05 19.17
N THR A 27 -4.70 14.49 18.15
CA THR A 27 -3.66 15.17 17.35
C THR A 27 -4.28 16.06 16.29
N THR A 28 -3.78 17.29 16.19
CA THR A 28 -4.25 18.30 15.24
C THR A 28 -3.16 18.73 14.26
N VAL A 29 -3.56 19.21 13.07
CA VAL A 29 -2.60 19.75 12.08
C VAL A 29 -1.73 20.88 12.64
N PRO A 30 -2.25 21.85 13.43
CA PRO A 30 -1.40 22.85 14.10
C PRO A 30 -0.33 22.26 15.01
N GLN A 31 -0.65 21.21 15.78
CA GLN A 31 0.35 20.52 16.63
C GLN A 31 1.43 19.82 15.80
N ILE A 32 1.03 19.13 14.71
CA ILE A 32 1.98 18.49 13.78
C ILE A 32 2.94 19.53 13.19
N THR A 33 2.41 20.64 12.70
CA THR A 33 3.24 21.68 12.08
C THR A 33 4.15 22.37 13.08
N ALA A 34 3.67 22.63 14.30
CA ALA A 34 4.48 23.19 15.38
C ALA A 34 5.65 22.25 15.76
N ARG A 35 5.37 20.97 15.95
CA ARG A 35 6.38 19.92 16.23
C ARG A 35 7.41 19.82 15.09
N ALA A 36 6.96 19.87 13.85
CA ALA A 36 7.81 19.82 12.66
C ALA A 36 8.61 21.13 12.43
N GLY A 37 8.31 22.24 13.15
CA GLY A 37 8.89 23.56 12.90
C GLY A 37 8.50 24.11 11.52
N LEU A 38 7.26 23.86 11.10
CA LEU A 38 6.70 24.24 9.81
C LEU A 38 5.35 24.97 10.00
N THR A 39 4.80 25.51 8.92
CA THR A 39 3.50 26.20 8.95
C THR A 39 2.37 25.29 8.49
N THR A 40 1.14 25.58 8.92
CA THR A 40 -0.08 24.91 8.44
C THR A 40 -0.23 25.01 6.91
N ARG A 41 0.19 26.13 6.31
CA ARG A 41 0.25 26.28 4.84
C ARG A 41 1.21 25.27 4.22
N THR A 42 2.34 24.99 4.87
CA THR A 42 3.30 23.98 4.40
C THR A 42 2.70 22.58 4.48
N PHE A 43 1.94 22.29 5.53
CA PHE A 43 1.23 21.01 5.66
C PHE A 43 0.26 20.77 4.50
N PHE A 44 -0.65 21.72 4.25
CA PHE A 44 -1.66 21.58 3.20
C PHE A 44 -1.10 21.62 1.76
N ARG A 45 0.18 21.93 1.60
CA ARG A 45 0.87 21.75 0.31
C ARG A 45 1.19 20.28 0.01
N TYR A 46 1.39 19.44 1.06
CA TYR A 46 1.76 18.04 0.95
C TYR A 46 0.62 17.07 1.24
N PHE A 47 -0.29 17.45 2.10
CA PHE A 47 -1.36 16.59 2.60
C PHE A 47 -2.69 17.34 2.59
N ALA A 48 -3.74 16.73 2.04
CA ALA A 48 -5.08 17.31 2.03
C ALA A 48 -5.68 17.41 3.43
N ASP A 49 -5.39 16.44 4.29
CA ASP A 49 -5.81 16.43 5.70
C ASP A 49 -4.87 15.54 6.56
N LYS A 50 -5.19 15.42 7.86
CA LYS A 50 -4.40 14.64 8.82
C LYS A 50 -4.33 13.14 8.45
N ARG A 51 -5.36 12.58 7.80
CA ARG A 51 -5.41 11.17 7.38
C ARG A 51 -4.35 10.89 6.32
N GLU A 52 -4.15 11.82 5.40
CA GLU A 52 -3.21 11.66 4.29
C GLU A 52 -1.75 11.49 4.74
N VAL A 53 -1.40 11.96 5.94
CA VAL A 53 -0.06 11.74 6.51
C VAL A 53 0.21 10.24 6.75
N ILE A 54 -0.83 9.49 7.15
CA ILE A 54 -0.73 8.06 7.43
C ILE A 54 -0.59 7.25 6.13
N PHE A 55 -1.19 7.75 5.08
CA PHE A 55 -1.19 7.13 3.75
C PHE A 55 -0.15 7.77 2.82
N ALA A 56 0.86 8.43 3.37
CA ALA A 56 1.94 9.03 2.61
C ALA A 56 2.63 7.95 1.75
N GLY A 57 2.67 8.17 0.45
CA GLY A 57 3.11 7.15 -0.53
C GLY A 57 2.01 6.77 -1.52
N ASP A 58 1.10 7.69 -1.81
CA ASP A 58 -0.03 7.54 -2.76
C ASP A 58 0.38 7.23 -4.22
N GLU A 59 1.68 7.04 -4.45
CA GLU A 59 2.27 6.74 -5.75
C GLU A 59 2.10 5.26 -6.16
N ILE A 60 1.60 4.40 -5.26
CA ILE A 60 1.47 2.95 -5.56
C ILE A 60 0.58 2.69 -6.79
N PRO A 61 -0.59 3.33 -6.98
CA PRO A 61 -1.38 3.15 -8.18
C PRO A 61 -0.65 3.56 -9.46
N ASP A 62 0.09 4.67 -9.44
CA ASP A 62 0.86 5.16 -10.59
C ASP A 62 2.08 4.27 -10.88
N LEU A 63 2.76 3.77 -9.85
CA LEU A 63 3.84 2.81 -9.99
C LEU A 63 3.33 1.48 -10.57
N ALA A 64 2.18 0.98 -10.08
CA ALA A 64 1.56 -0.22 -10.61
C ALA A 64 1.18 -0.04 -12.09
N ARG A 65 0.55 1.09 -12.44
CA ARG A 65 0.23 1.41 -13.84
C ARG A 65 1.49 1.43 -14.71
N ALA A 66 2.52 2.17 -14.29
CA ALA A 66 3.76 2.27 -15.04
C ALA A 66 4.47 0.92 -15.21
N ALA A 67 4.47 0.08 -14.17
CA ALA A 67 5.06 -1.25 -14.23
C ALA A 67 4.31 -2.19 -15.18
N ILE A 68 2.97 -2.15 -15.15
CA ILE A 68 2.11 -2.97 -16.02
C ILE A 68 2.25 -2.50 -17.48
N GLU A 69 2.09 -1.22 -17.75
CA GLU A 69 2.14 -0.67 -19.11
C GLU A 69 3.55 -0.77 -19.72
N GLY A 70 4.60 -0.64 -18.89
CA GLY A 70 6.00 -0.74 -19.32
C GLY A 70 6.54 -2.17 -19.45
N ALA A 71 5.80 -3.19 -19.02
CA ALA A 71 6.25 -4.57 -19.12
C ALA A 71 6.40 -5.00 -20.60
N PRO A 72 7.41 -5.82 -20.97
CA PRO A 72 7.59 -6.31 -22.35
C PRO A 72 6.34 -6.98 -22.91
N ALA A 73 6.17 -6.93 -24.24
CA ALA A 73 5.08 -7.63 -24.89
C ALA A 73 5.21 -9.14 -24.76
N GLY A 74 4.08 -9.84 -24.58
CA GLY A 74 4.03 -11.30 -24.51
C GLY A 74 4.37 -11.91 -23.15
N ILE A 75 4.65 -11.10 -22.12
CA ILE A 75 4.76 -11.60 -20.74
C ILE A 75 3.36 -11.93 -20.22
N ASP A 76 3.26 -13.05 -19.51
CA ASP A 76 2.03 -13.46 -18.85
C ASP A 76 1.59 -12.40 -17.82
N PRO A 77 0.30 -11.99 -17.84
CA PRO A 77 -0.21 -10.99 -16.92
C PRO A 77 0.03 -11.32 -15.44
N LEU A 78 -0.03 -12.59 -15.05
CA LEU A 78 0.23 -13.00 -13.68
C LEU A 78 1.71 -12.83 -13.30
N ASP A 79 2.64 -13.04 -14.25
CA ASP A 79 4.08 -12.82 -13.99
C ASP A 79 4.37 -11.33 -13.80
N ILE A 80 3.68 -10.44 -14.52
CA ILE A 80 3.76 -8.98 -14.29
C ILE A 80 3.30 -8.65 -12.87
N VAL A 81 2.16 -9.18 -12.43
CA VAL A 81 1.63 -9.00 -11.07
C VAL A 81 2.61 -9.47 -10.02
N VAL A 82 3.12 -10.69 -10.15
CA VAL A 82 4.04 -11.29 -9.16
C VAL A 82 5.31 -10.48 -9.06
N HIS A 83 5.88 -10.08 -10.19
CA HIS A 83 7.07 -9.22 -10.21
C HIS A 83 6.80 -7.87 -9.55
N GLY A 84 5.69 -7.22 -9.88
CA GLY A 84 5.28 -5.95 -9.29
C GLY A 84 5.08 -6.04 -7.77
N LEU A 85 4.39 -7.07 -7.29
CA LEU A 85 4.17 -7.30 -5.86
C LEU A 85 5.48 -7.53 -5.09
N ARG A 86 6.41 -8.31 -5.65
CA ARG A 86 7.74 -8.52 -5.05
C ARG A 86 8.55 -7.23 -5.01
N THR A 87 8.55 -6.45 -6.09
CA THR A 87 9.24 -5.16 -6.14
C THR A 87 8.70 -4.21 -5.07
N VAL A 88 7.39 -4.09 -4.94
CA VAL A 88 6.77 -3.26 -3.89
C VAL A 88 7.12 -3.79 -2.50
N ALA A 89 7.12 -5.11 -2.31
CA ALA A 89 7.48 -5.74 -1.04
C ALA A 89 8.93 -5.41 -0.63
N ASP A 90 9.88 -5.55 -1.53
CA ASP A 90 11.29 -5.26 -1.26
C ASP A 90 11.54 -3.74 -1.07
N ASP A 91 10.98 -2.89 -1.92
CA ASP A 91 11.26 -1.45 -1.89
C ASP A 91 10.58 -0.70 -0.75
N ARG A 92 9.40 -1.15 -0.31
CA ARG A 92 8.56 -0.39 0.61
C ARG A 92 8.45 -1.00 2.01
N PHE A 93 8.71 -2.31 2.17
CA PHE A 93 8.44 -3.02 3.42
C PHE A 93 9.69 -3.62 4.07
N GLU A 94 10.77 -3.87 3.32
CA GLU A 94 12.00 -4.45 3.86
C GLU A 94 12.56 -3.60 5.01
N GLY A 95 12.80 -4.24 6.17
CA GLY A 95 13.31 -3.59 7.37
C GLY A 95 12.33 -2.65 8.09
N ARG A 96 11.05 -2.60 7.69
CA ARG A 96 10.05 -1.66 8.23
C ARG A 96 8.89 -2.34 8.95
N HIS A 97 9.06 -3.58 9.40
CA HIS A 97 7.98 -4.38 10.01
C HIS A 97 7.26 -3.67 11.16
N ASP A 98 8.00 -3.12 12.12
CA ASP A 98 7.42 -2.46 13.30
C ASP A 98 6.72 -1.14 12.94
N GLU A 99 7.29 -0.37 12.01
CA GLU A 99 6.70 0.87 11.52
C GLU A 99 5.37 0.59 10.81
N VAL A 100 5.38 -0.33 9.84
CA VAL A 100 4.18 -0.72 9.08
C VAL A 100 3.13 -1.34 10.01
N GLY A 101 3.54 -2.17 10.96
CA GLY A 101 2.66 -2.77 11.96
C GLY A 101 1.98 -1.72 12.84
N SER A 102 2.70 -0.68 13.22
CA SER A 102 2.15 0.44 14.00
C SER A 102 1.13 1.24 13.21
N VAL A 103 1.44 1.55 11.94
CA VAL A 103 0.51 2.20 11.01
C VAL A 103 -0.74 1.33 10.80
N ARG A 104 -0.57 0.03 10.56
CA ARG A 104 -1.69 -0.89 10.35
C ARG A 104 -2.61 -0.98 11.56
N ARG A 105 -2.06 -1.06 12.77
CA ARG A 105 -2.86 -1.04 14.01
C ARG A 105 -3.65 0.26 14.13
N LEU A 106 -3.04 1.41 13.83
CA LEU A 106 -3.71 2.70 13.84
C LEU A 106 -4.85 2.76 12.82
N VAL A 107 -4.63 2.32 11.59
CA VAL A 107 -5.66 2.25 10.55
C VAL A 107 -6.84 1.39 11.01
N LEU A 108 -6.58 0.23 11.61
CA LEU A 108 -7.62 -0.68 12.07
C LEU A 108 -8.41 -0.15 13.28
N SER A 109 -7.79 0.68 14.13
CA SER A 109 -8.48 1.25 15.31
C SER A 109 -9.45 2.37 14.98
N GLU A 110 -9.27 3.07 13.86
CA GLU A 110 -10.01 4.29 13.52
C GLU A 110 -10.93 4.09 12.31
N SER A 111 -12.25 4.33 12.46
CA SER A 111 -13.23 4.12 11.38
C SER A 111 -12.94 4.96 10.14
N SER A 112 -12.58 6.24 10.34
CA SER A 112 -12.24 7.16 9.24
C SER A 112 -10.99 6.76 8.47
N LEU A 113 -10.04 6.10 9.13
CA LEU A 113 -8.84 5.56 8.48
C LEU A 113 -9.14 4.28 7.72
N ARG A 114 -9.98 3.39 8.28
CA ARG A 114 -10.47 2.19 7.57
C ARG A 114 -11.22 2.55 6.28
N GLU A 115 -12.08 3.58 6.34
CA GLU A 115 -12.79 4.06 5.14
C GLU A 115 -11.80 4.55 4.07
N ARG A 116 -10.77 5.31 4.48
CA ARG A 116 -9.74 5.80 3.56
C ARG A 116 -8.89 4.67 2.99
N ASP A 117 -8.52 3.68 3.81
CA ASP A 117 -7.81 2.46 3.37
C ASP A 117 -8.62 1.70 2.32
N ALA A 118 -9.92 1.50 2.56
CA ALA A 118 -10.81 0.83 1.60
C ALA A 118 -10.89 1.59 0.26
N ARG A 119 -10.97 2.93 0.30
CA ARG A 119 -10.95 3.74 -0.92
C ARG A 119 -9.64 3.60 -1.68
N LYS A 120 -8.50 3.64 -1.00
CA LYS A 120 -7.18 3.43 -1.63
C LYS A 120 -7.03 2.05 -2.27
N ARG A 121 -7.62 1.02 -1.66
CA ARG A 121 -7.67 -0.31 -2.28
C ARG A 121 -8.46 -0.28 -3.58
N ALA A 122 -9.63 0.37 -3.59
CA ALA A 122 -10.44 0.53 -4.79
C ALA A 122 -9.67 1.31 -5.88
N ASP A 123 -9.04 2.44 -5.51
CA ASP A 123 -8.24 3.25 -6.43
C ASP A 123 -7.10 2.43 -7.06
N LEU A 124 -6.43 1.56 -6.27
CA LEU A 124 -5.39 0.66 -6.79
C LEU A 124 -5.96 -0.42 -7.72
N THR A 125 -7.09 -1.04 -7.34
CA THR A 125 -7.78 -2.03 -8.18
C THR A 125 -8.13 -1.41 -9.54
N ASP A 126 -8.69 -0.20 -9.54
CA ASP A 126 -9.04 0.51 -10.77
C ASP A 126 -7.81 0.80 -11.63
N ALA A 127 -6.71 1.28 -11.03
CA ALA A 127 -5.47 1.57 -11.74
C ALA A 127 -4.86 0.31 -12.39
N VAL A 128 -4.83 -0.81 -11.67
CA VAL A 128 -4.34 -2.10 -12.20
C VAL A 128 -5.23 -2.61 -13.33
N ARG A 129 -6.54 -2.54 -13.16
CA ARG A 129 -7.51 -2.96 -14.19
C ARG A 129 -7.34 -2.14 -15.47
N GLU A 130 -7.32 -0.81 -15.36
CA GLU A 130 -7.13 0.08 -16.49
C GLU A 130 -5.81 -0.18 -17.24
N ALA A 131 -4.72 -0.38 -16.48
CA ALA A 131 -3.42 -0.66 -17.09
C ALA A 131 -3.42 -1.97 -17.89
N PHE A 132 -4.07 -3.04 -17.42
CA PHE A 132 -4.19 -4.29 -18.16
C PHE A 132 -5.11 -4.16 -19.37
N VAL A 133 -6.22 -3.41 -19.28
CA VAL A 133 -7.07 -3.10 -20.44
C VAL A 133 -6.29 -2.34 -21.49
N ASN A 134 -5.48 -1.34 -21.11
CA ASN A 134 -4.62 -0.59 -22.02
C ASN A 134 -3.57 -1.48 -22.71
N ARG A 135 -3.18 -2.58 -22.08
CA ARG A 135 -2.30 -3.61 -22.67
C ARG A 135 -3.03 -4.60 -23.59
N GLY A 136 -4.34 -4.49 -23.70
CA GLY A 136 -5.16 -5.32 -24.60
C GLY A 136 -5.76 -6.58 -23.95
N LEU A 137 -5.74 -6.70 -22.62
CA LEU A 137 -6.51 -7.76 -21.95
C LEU A 137 -8.00 -7.50 -22.10
N ASP A 138 -8.77 -8.60 -22.16
CA ASP A 138 -10.24 -8.51 -22.05
C ASP A 138 -10.63 -7.82 -20.72
N PRO A 139 -11.64 -6.93 -20.72
CA PRO A 139 -12.05 -6.22 -19.51
C PRO A 139 -12.42 -7.12 -18.34
N SER A 140 -12.98 -8.32 -18.57
CA SER A 140 -13.32 -9.29 -17.52
C SER A 140 -12.07 -9.92 -16.94
N GLU A 141 -11.11 -10.30 -17.78
CA GLU A 141 -9.82 -10.84 -17.35
C GLU A 141 -9.02 -9.79 -16.56
N ALA A 142 -9.00 -8.55 -17.05
CA ALA A 142 -8.34 -7.43 -16.37
C ALA A 142 -8.97 -7.15 -14.99
N ALA A 143 -10.30 -7.27 -14.85
CA ALA A 143 -10.97 -7.12 -13.57
C ALA A 143 -10.58 -8.23 -12.58
N VAL A 144 -10.58 -9.50 -13.02
CA VAL A 144 -10.16 -10.63 -12.17
C VAL A 144 -8.72 -10.48 -11.71
N ILE A 145 -7.82 -10.10 -12.61
CA ILE A 145 -6.40 -9.92 -12.26
C ILE A 145 -6.19 -8.77 -11.28
N ALA A 146 -6.91 -7.65 -11.45
CA ALA A 146 -6.81 -6.49 -10.58
C ALA A 146 -7.27 -6.82 -9.15
N GLU A 147 -8.44 -7.42 -8.99
CA GLU A 147 -8.96 -7.85 -7.69
C GLU A 147 -8.02 -8.88 -7.02
N THR A 148 -7.52 -9.84 -7.80
CA THR A 148 -6.58 -10.85 -7.31
C THR A 148 -5.28 -10.20 -6.84
N THR A 149 -4.75 -9.22 -7.57
CA THR A 149 -3.53 -8.49 -7.21
C THR A 149 -3.67 -7.80 -5.85
N VAL A 150 -4.74 -7.03 -5.67
CA VAL A 150 -4.99 -6.28 -4.44
C VAL A 150 -5.30 -7.22 -3.27
N MET A 151 -6.04 -8.29 -3.51
CA MET A 151 -6.29 -9.35 -2.52
C MET A 151 -4.98 -9.99 -2.05
N LEU A 152 -4.13 -10.45 -2.97
CA LEU A 152 -2.85 -11.10 -2.65
C LEU A 152 -1.94 -10.17 -1.84
N PHE A 153 -1.85 -8.90 -2.24
CA PHE A 153 -1.06 -7.90 -1.51
C PHE A 153 -1.52 -7.77 -0.05
N HIS A 154 -2.83 -7.66 0.18
CA HIS A 154 -3.36 -7.47 1.54
C HIS A 154 -3.27 -8.73 2.40
N LEU A 155 -3.49 -9.91 1.80
CA LEU A 155 -3.27 -11.18 2.50
C LEU A 155 -1.80 -11.35 2.89
N ALA A 156 -0.88 -11.01 1.99
CA ALA A 156 0.55 -11.04 2.27
C ALA A 156 0.93 -10.04 3.36
N LEU A 157 0.41 -8.81 3.31
CA LEU A 157 0.66 -7.78 4.33
C LEU A 157 0.18 -8.22 5.71
N ASP A 158 -1.04 -8.72 5.82
CA ASP A 158 -1.60 -9.17 7.10
C ASP A 158 -0.86 -10.41 7.64
N ALA A 159 -0.49 -11.36 6.79
CA ALA A 159 0.30 -12.53 7.17
C ALA A 159 1.74 -12.17 7.55
N TRP A 160 2.36 -11.22 6.86
CA TRP A 160 3.68 -10.71 7.18
C TRP A 160 3.70 -10.01 8.55
N LEU A 161 2.74 -9.14 8.83
CA LEU A 161 2.63 -8.41 10.09
C LEU A 161 2.30 -9.30 11.31
N THR A 162 1.73 -10.48 11.09
CA THR A 162 1.47 -11.47 12.15
C THR A 162 2.60 -12.49 12.30
N GLY A 163 3.56 -12.51 11.39
CA GLY A 163 4.72 -13.39 11.40
C GLY A 163 5.94 -12.80 12.11
N PRO A 164 7.08 -13.52 12.10
CA PRO A 164 8.35 -13.01 12.61
C PRO A 164 8.83 -11.77 11.82
N ALA A 165 9.40 -10.78 12.54
CA ALA A 165 9.83 -9.50 11.94
C ALA A 165 10.98 -9.64 10.93
N GLU A 166 11.77 -10.71 11.04
CA GLU A 166 12.91 -11.02 10.16
C GLU A 166 12.46 -11.61 8.81
N ARG A 167 11.18 -11.95 8.69
CA ARG A 167 10.65 -12.55 7.47
C ARG A 167 10.50 -11.50 6.37
N ARG A 168 10.94 -11.82 5.16
CA ARG A 168 10.78 -10.93 4.01
C ARG A 168 9.33 -10.94 3.53
N MET A 169 8.77 -9.76 3.27
CA MET A 169 7.41 -9.66 2.73
C MET A 169 7.28 -10.31 1.34
N ALA A 170 8.33 -10.26 0.52
CA ALA A 170 8.34 -10.91 -0.79
C ALA A 170 8.13 -12.43 -0.71
N ASP A 171 8.70 -13.10 0.30
CA ASP A 171 8.51 -14.54 0.50
C ASP A 171 7.05 -14.85 0.89
N VAL A 172 6.42 -13.96 1.68
CA VAL A 172 5.01 -14.09 2.04
C VAL A 172 4.09 -13.89 0.84
N VAL A 173 4.42 -12.97 -0.07
CA VAL A 173 3.70 -12.81 -1.35
C VAL A 173 3.72 -14.13 -2.14
N ASP A 174 4.88 -14.78 -2.24
CA ASP A 174 5.01 -16.06 -2.95
C ASP A 174 4.19 -17.18 -2.31
N GLU A 175 4.12 -17.21 -0.99
CA GLU A 175 3.30 -18.18 -0.27
C GLU A 175 1.80 -17.96 -0.51
N GLN A 176 1.33 -16.71 -0.49
CA GLN A 176 -0.08 -16.42 -0.78
C GLN A 176 -0.46 -16.78 -2.22
N LEU A 177 0.44 -16.52 -3.17
CA LEU A 177 0.27 -16.96 -4.55
C LEU A 177 0.23 -18.49 -4.65
N GLY A 178 1.13 -19.19 -3.95
CA GLY A 178 1.14 -20.65 -3.89
C GLY A 178 -0.16 -21.21 -3.30
N ALA A 179 -0.68 -20.57 -2.24
CA ALA A 179 -1.96 -20.95 -1.64
C ALA A 179 -3.13 -20.77 -2.62
N LEU A 180 -3.18 -19.66 -3.35
CA LEU A 180 -4.19 -19.41 -4.39
C LEU A 180 -4.13 -20.48 -5.48
N ARG A 181 -2.95 -20.77 -6.02
CA ARG A 181 -2.76 -21.82 -7.02
C ARG A 181 -3.22 -23.18 -6.49
N GLY A 182 -2.86 -23.54 -5.26
CA GLY A 182 -3.27 -24.79 -4.63
C GLY A 182 -4.78 -24.91 -4.43
N VAL A 183 -5.50 -23.80 -4.25
CA VAL A 183 -6.98 -23.80 -4.20
C VAL A 183 -7.58 -24.04 -5.57
N LEU A 184 -7.05 -23.38 -6.61
CA LEU A 184 -7.55 -23.47 -7.99
C LEU A 184 -7.29 -24.86 -8.61
N ASP A 185 -6.17 -25.48 -8.26
CA ASP A 185 -5.79 -26.82 -8.77
C ASP A 185 -6.52 -27.98 -8.09
N ARG A 186 -7.24 -27.72 -6.99
CA ARG A 186 -8.03 -28.77 -6.32
C ARG A 186 -9.24 -29.15 -7.16
N ARG A 187 -9.10 -30.22 -7.98
CA ARG A 187 -10.25 -30.86 -8.60
C ARG A 187 -11.12 -31.49 -7.51
N PRO A 188 -12.46 -31.31 -7.55
CA PRO A 188 -13.32 -32.12 -6.70
C PRO A 188 -13.03 -33.60 -7.00
N ALA A 189 -12.85 -34.42 -5.95
CA ALA A 189 -12.78 -35.85 -6.11
C ALA A 189 -14.05 -36.29 -6.86
N ALA A 190 -13.88 -36.91 -8.03
CA ALA A 190 -14.99 -37.50 -8.77
C ALA A 190 -15.64 -38.55 -7.87
N SER A 191 -16.89 -38.31 -7.45
CA SER A 191 -17.74 -39.24 -6.71
C SER A 191 -18.34 -40.25 -7.68
#